data_1fdf35f153828d750ac306064874d126
#
_entry.id   1fdf35f153828d750ac306064874d126
#
_cell.length_a   1.000
_cell.length_b   1.000
_cell.length_c   1.000
_cell.angle_alpha   90.00
_cell.angle_beta   90.00
_cell.angle_gamma   90.00
#
_symmetry.space_group_name_H-M   'P 1'
#
loop_
_entity.id
_entity.type
_entity.pdbx_description
1 polymer ?
#
loop_
_entity_poly.entity_id
_entity_poly.type
_entity_poly.pdbx_seq_one_letter_code
_entity_poly.pdbx_strand_id
1 'polypeptide(L)'
;AGSFGAVLLAAALVGTGSSVFHPESSRVARMASGGRHGLAQSIFQVGGNFGSSLGPLLAAVIIAPYGKGNVAWFVLAALLAIVVLAQISRWYSAQHRMNKGKPKATIINPLPRNKVVLAVSILLILIFSKYFYMASISSYYTFYLMQKFGLSIQNAQLHLFAFLFAVAAGTVIGGPVGDKIGRKYVIWGSILGVAPFTLILPYASLHWTGVLTVIIGFILASAFSAILVYAQELLPGRIGMVSGLFFGFAFGMGGLGAAVLGLIADHTEVA
;
A
#
# COMPACT_ATOMS: atom_id res chain seq x y z
N ALA A 1 -19.95 9.26 -20.47
CA ALA A 1 -18.71 8.56 -20.76
C ALA A 1 -17.64 9.60 -21.03
N GLY A 2 -16.74 9.79 -20.08
CA GLY A 2 -15.61 10.69 -20.26
C GLY A 2 -14.67 10.16 -21.33
N SER A 3 -14.02 11.08 -22.08
CA SER A 3 -12.95 10.73 -23.01
C SER A 3 -11.78 10.08 -22.24
N PHE A 4 -10.93 9.30 -22.90
CA PHE A 4 -9.69 8.75 -22.33
C PHE A 4 -8.84 9.82 -21.66
N GLY A 5 -8.75 11.02 -22.28
CA GLY A 5 -8.07 12.19 -21.70
C GLY A 5 -8.65 12.65 -20.36
N ALA A 6 -9.97 12.59 -20.18
CA ALA A 6 -10.60 12.93 -18.91
C ALA A 6 -10.26 11.91 -17.79
N VAL A 7 -10.16 10.63 -18.12
CA VAL A 7 -9.72 9.59 -17.18
C VAL A 7 -8.27 9.78 -16.78
N LEU A 8 -7.39 10.08 -17.74
CA LEU A 8 -5.97 10.39 -17.48
C LEU A 8 -5.82 11.62 -16.57
N LEU A 9 -6.57 12.70 -16.85
CA LEU A 9 -6.55 13.90 -16.01
C LEU A 9 -7.03 13.60 -14.58
N ALA A 10 -8.11 12.84 -14.44
CA ALA A 10 -8.61 12.43 -13.13
C ALA A 10 -7.57 11.60 -12.37
N ALA A 11 -6.93 10.63 -13.02
CA ALA A 11 -5.86 9.82 -12.43
C ALA A 11 -4.65 10.68 -12.01
N ALA A 12 -4.25 11.64 -12.83
CA ALA A 12 -3.15 12.57 -12.51
C ALA A 12 -3.48 13.46 -11.30
N LEU A 13 -4.72 13.96 -11.18
CA LEU A 13 -5.17 14.74 -10.03
C LEU A 13 -5.19 13.90 -8.75
N VAL A 14 -5.68 12.67 -8.80
CA VAL A 14 -5.66 11.72 -7.67
C VAL A 14 -4.21 11.42 -7.27
N GLY A 15 -3.33 11.14 -8.23
CA GLY A 15 -1.90 10.90 -7.98
C GLY A 15 -1.21 12.09 -7.33
N THR A 16 -1.49 13.31 -7.80
CA THR A 16 -0.95 14.55 -7.20
C THR A 16 -1.43 14.73 -5.76
N GLY A 17 -2.72 14.54 -5.49
CA GLY A 17 -3.26 14.57 -4.13
C GLY A 17 -2.61 13.51 -3.22
N SER A 18 -2.46 12.30 -3.74
CA SER A 18 -1.84 11.17 -3.03
C SER A 18 -0.36 11.43 -2.68
N SER A 19 0.38 12.08 -3.57
CA SER A 19 1.81 12.40 -3.37
C SER A 19 2.07 13.32 -2.18
N VAL A 20 1.13 14.19 -1.85
CA VAL A 20 1.16 15.07 -0.67
C VAL A 20 0.56 14.40 0.54
N PHE A 21 -0.57 13.69 0.36
CA PHE A 21 -1.34 13.08 1.45
C PHE A 21 -0.54 12.04 2.23
N HIS A 22 0.11 11.08 1.55
CA HIS A 22 0.75 9.96 2.23
C HIS A 22 1.94 10.35 3.11
N PRO A 23 2.90 11.20 2.66
CA PRO A 23 4.00 11.65 3.50
C PRO A 23 3.54 12.43 4.74
N GLU A 24 2.60 13.36 4.56
CA GLU A 24 2.11 14.18 5.68
C GLU A 24 1.26 13.36 6.66
N SER A 25 0.39 12.48 6.18
CA SER A 25 -0.40 11.61 7.04
C SER A 25 0.48 10.62 7.82
N SER A 26 1.51 10.06 7.20
CA SER A 26 2.52 9.23 7.88
C SER A 26 3.24 10.00 8.99
N ARG A 27 3.58 11.26 8.74
CA ARG A 27 4.21 12.15 9.73
C ARG A 27 3.26 12.45 10.90
N VAL A 28 1.99 12.72 10.61
CA VAL A 28 0.94 12.95 11.63
C VAL A 28 0.74 11.69 12.47
N ALA A 29 0.63 10.52 11.83
CA ALA A 29 0.50 9.22 12.51
C ALA A 29 1.68 8.97 13.46
N ARG A 30 2.92 9.23 13.00
CA ARG A 30 4.10 9.11 13.84
C ARG A 30 4.08 10.07 15.03
N MET A 31 3.64 11.31 14.83
CA MET A 31 3.53 12.31 15.91
C MET A 31 2.49 11.91 16.96
N ALA A 32 1.39 11.28 16.54
CA ALA A 32 0.32 10.82 17.42
C ALA A 32 0.59 9.43 18.05
N SER A 33 1.72 8.78 17.71
CA SER A 33 1.98 7.36 18.01
C SER A 33 2.24 7.04 19.49
N GLY A 34 2.58 8.04 20.32
CA GLY A 34 3.00 7.78 21.70
C GLY A 34 4.18 6.81 21.84
N GLY A 35 5.09 6.77 20.85
CA GLY A 35 6.24 5.87 20.80
C GLY A 35 5.97 4.52 20.10
N ARG A 36 4.71 4.14 19.84
CA ARG A 36 4.33 2.91 19.12
C ARG A 36 4.27 3.19 17.61
N HIS A 37 5.43 3.46 17.02
CA HIS A 37 5.53 3.95 15.64
C HIS A 37 5.03 2.94 14.61
N GLY A 38 5.30 1.65 14.81
CA GLY A 38 4.82 0.57 13.93
C GLY A 38 3.31 0.44 13.96
N LEU A 39 2.70 0.44 15.14
CA LEU A 39 1.25 0.40 15.31
C LEU A 39 0.57 1.60 14.62
N ALA A 40 1.05 2.82 14.87
CA ALA A 40 0.47 4.03 14.27
C ALA A 40 0.57 4.03 12.74
N GLN A 41 1.71 3.60 12.21
CA GLN A 41 1.90 3.47 10.76
C GLN A 41 1.02 2.37 10.16
N SER A 42 0.84 1.25 10.87
CA SER A 42 -0.07 0.19 10.44
C SER A 42 -1.52 0.65 10.41
N ILE A 43 -2.01 1.34 11.43
CA ILE A 43 -3.39 1.88 11.46
C ILE A 43 -3.61 2.83 10.28
N PHE A 44 -2.64 3.71 10.01
CA PHE A 44 -2.71 4.59 8.84
C PHE A 44 -2.81 3.80 7.52
N GLN A 45 -1.91 2.81 7.33
CA GLN A 45 -1.88 1.99 6.10
C GLN A 45 -3.12 1.12 5.92
N VAL A 46 -3.68 0.61 7.01
CA VAL A 46 -4.91 -0.19 6.99
C VAL A 46 -6.06 0.58 6.35
N GLY A 47 -6.20 1.88 6.66
CA GLY A 47 -7.23 2.71 6.05
C GLY A 47 -7.13 2.73 4.52
N GLY A 48 -5.92 2.90 3.98
CA GLY A 48 -5.66 2.86 2.54
C GLY A 48 -5.88 1.47 1.92
N ASN A 49 -5.32 0.44 2.53
CA ASN A 49 -5.42 -0.93 2.03
C ASN A 49 -6.86 -1.47 2.09
N PHE A 50 -7.58 -1.16 3.17
CA PHE A 50 -8.98 -1.51 3.30
C PHE A 50 -9.84 -0.78 2.25
N GLY A 51 -9.62 0.52 2.07
CA GLY A 51 -10.28 1.28 1.01
C GLY A 51 -10.01 0.71 -0.39
N SER A 52 -8.77 0.28 -0.65
CA SER A 52 -8.40 -0.38 -1.91
C SER A 52 -9.09 -1.73 -2.10
N SER A 53 -9.33 -2.49 -1.03
CA SER A 53 -10.06 -3.75 -1.11
C SER A 53 -11.55 -3.56 -1.41
N LEU A 54 -12.14 -2.46 -0.93
CA LEU A 54 -13.54 -2.14 -1.22
C LEU A 54 -13.80 -1.86 -2.70
N GLY A 55 -12.78 -1.40 -3.46
CA GLY A 55 -12.91 -1.12 -4.89
C GLY A 55 -13.45 -2.32 -5.69
N PRO A 56 -12.77 -3.47 -5.71
CA PRO A 56 -13.24 -4.70 -6.38
C PRO A 56 -14.57 -5.22 -5.82
N LEU A 57 -14.80 -5.15 -4.51
CA LEU A 57 -16.06 -5.55 -3.90
C LEU A 57 -17.23 -4.71 -4.44
N LEU A 58 -17.08 -3.40 -4.43
CA LEU A 58 -18.10 -2.47 -4.92
C LEU A 58 -18.27 -2.56 -6.44
N ALA A 59 -17.19 -2.87 -7.16
CA ALA A 59 -17.28 -3.18 -8.59
C ALA A 59 -18.13 -4.44 -8.85
N ALA A 60 -17.94 -5.49 -8.05
CA ALA A 60 -18.71 -6.73 -8.18
C ALA A 60 -20.20 -6.57 -7.82
N VAL A 61 -20.48 -5.80 -6.76
CA VAL A 61 -21.84 -5.72 -6.17
C VAL A 61 -22.66 -4.59 -6.77
N ILE A 62 -22.04 -3.48 -7.18
CA ILE A 62 -22.73 -2.29 -7.66
C ILE A 62 -22.50 -2.03 -9.13
N ILE A 63 -21.24 -2.01 -9.56
CA ILE A 63 -20.93 -1.55 -10.93
C ILE A 63 -21.25 -2.61 -11.96
N ALA A 64 -20.92 -3.88 -11.69
CA ALA A 64 -21.19 -4.97 -12.61
C ALA A 64 -22.70 -5.17 -12.86
N PRO A 65 -23.58 -5.20 -11.84
CA PRO A 65 -25.02 -5.39 -12.06
C PRO A 65 -25.76 -4.11 -12.46
N TYR A 66 -25.37 -2.93 -11.97
CA TYR A 66 -26.15 -1.69 -12.13
C TYR A 66 -25.52 -0.66 -13.08
N GLY A 67 -24.34 -0.94 -13.60
CA GLY A 67 -23.66 -0.11 -14.61
C GLY A 67 -22.70 0.94 -14.09
N LYS A 68 -21.84 1.40 -15.00
CA LYS A 68 -20.68 2.29 -14.70
C LYS A 68 -21.05 3.66 -14.13
N GLY A 69 -22.27 4.17 -14.36
CA GLY A 69 -22.72 5.48 -13.85
C GLY A 69 -22.75 5.55 -12.32
N ASN A 70 -22.89 4.41 -11.65
CA ASN A 70 -22.92 4.33 -10.20
C ASN A 70 -21.60 4.63 -9.50
N VAL A 71 -20.49 4.74 -10.25
CA VAL A 71 -19.20 5.25 -9.74
C VAL A 71 -19.36 6.67 -9.16
N ALA A 72 -20.30 7.46 -9.65
CA ALA A 72 -20.55 8.82 -9.15
C ALA A 72 -20.88 8.87 -7.64
N TRP A 73 -21.48 7.82 -7.07
CA TRP A 73 -21.78 7.77 -5.64
C TRP A 73 -20.56 7.81 -4.74
N PHE A 74 -19.37 7.42 -5.23
CA PHE A 74 -18.13 7.50 -4.46
C PHE A 74 -17.67 8.94 -4.20
N VAL A 75 -18.25 9.94 -4.87
CA VAL A 75 -18.05 11.36 -4.55
C VAL A 75 -18.45 11.67 -3.11
N LEU A 76 -19.47 10.99 -2.58
CA LEU A 76 -19.89 11.18 -1.18
C LEU A 76 -18.80 10.76 -0.19
N ALA A 77 -18.10 9.66 -0.47
CA ALA A 77 -16.96 9.23 0.34
C ALA A 77 -15.79 10.22 0.26
N ALA A 78 -15.54 10.80 -0.93
CA ALA A 78 -14.51 11.83 -1.10
C ALA A 78 -14.85 13.11 -0.32
N LEU A 79 -16.12 13.56 -0.34
CA LEU A 79 -16.58 14.71 0.45
C LEU A 79 -16.44 14.47 1.95
N LEU A 80 -16.80 13.27 2.43
CA LEU A 80 -16.60 12.89 3.83
C LEU A 80 -15.12 12.92 4.20
N ALA A 81 -14.25 12.41 3.34
CA ALA A 81 -12.80 12.45 3.55
C ALA A 81 -12.27 13.89 3.67
N ILE A 82 -12.78 14.84 2.85
CA ILE A 82 -12.42 16.26 2.96
C ILE A 82 -12.78 16.82 4.32
N VAL A 83 -13.98 16.53 4.84
CA VAL A 83 -14.42 17.00 6.16
C VAL A 83 -13.51 16.46 7.27
N VAL A 84 -13.21 15.16 7.24
CA VAL A 84 -12.31 14.51 8.22
C VAL A 84 -10.91 15.11 8.16
N LEU A 85 -10.36 15.29 6.96
CA LEU A 85 -9.03 15.87 6.78
C LEU A 85 -8.96 17.34 7.25
N ALA A 86 -10.01 18.11 7.05
CA ALA A 86 -10.09 19.48 7.57
C ALA A 86 -10.02 19.52 9.11
N GLN A 87 -10.67 18.58 9.79
CA GLN A 87 -10.60 18.46 11.26
C GLN A 87 -9.20 18.05 11.73
N ILE A 88 -8.59 17.06 11.05
CA ILE A 88 -7.21 16.63 11.35
C ILE A 88 -6.22 17.78 11.15
N SER A 89 -6.39 18.57 10.09
CA SER A 89 -5.56 19.74 9.79
C SER A 89 -5.63 20.81 10.91
N ARG A 90 -6.83 21.06 11.46
CA ARG A 90 -7.01 21.97 12.61
C ARG A 90 -6.27 21.46 13.84
N TRP A 91 -6.43 20.19 14.17
CA TRP A 91 -5.73 19.56 15.29
C TRP A 91 -4.19 19.62 15.09
N TYR A 92 -3.71 19.28 13.92
CA TYR A 92 -2.28 19.32 13.58
C TYR A 92 -1.69 20.73 13.72
N SER A 93 -2.41 21.74 13.23
CA SER A 93 -2.00 23.14 13.34
C SER A 93 -1.91 23.60 14.80
N ALA A 94 -2.85 23.17 15.66
CA ALA A 94 -2.82 23.45 17.08
C ALA A 94 -1.60 22.80 17.75
N GLN A 95 -1.33 21.53 17.46
CA GLN A 95 -0.15 20.81 17.98
C GLN A 95 1.16 21.46 17.52
N HIS A 96 1.22 21.90 16.28
CA HIS A 96 2.41 22.57 15.74
C HIS A 96 2.66 23.90 16.44
N ARG A 97 1.61 24.67 16.74
CA ARG A 97 1.71 25.93 17.51
C ARG A 97 2.23 25.68 18.92
N MET A 98 1.71 24.68 19.64
CA MET A 98 2.13 24.33 21.01
C MET A 98 3.59 23.86 21.07
N ASN A 99 4.11 23.26 20.02
CA ASN A 99 5.47 22.78 19.92
C ASN A 99 6.45 23.80 19.30
N LYS A 100 5.95 24.96 18.87
CA LYS A 100 6.76 26.03 18.30
C LYS A 100 7.61 26.64 19.42
N GLY A 101 8.94 26.55 19.28
CA GLY A 101 9.88 27.05 20.30
C GLY A 101 10.47 25.99 21.23
N LYS A 102 9.97 24.75 21.22
CA LYS A 102 10.65 23.66 21.94
C LYS A 102 11.93 23.27 21.19
N PRO A 103 13.08 23.09 21.87
CA PRO A 103 14.30 22.62 21.25
C PRO A 103 14.03 21.29 20.55
N LYS A 104 14.34 21.21 19.27
CA LYS A 104 14.34 19.93 18.57
C LYS A 104 15.52 19.13 19.11
N ALA A 105 15.26 18.03 19.80
CA ALA A 105 16.31 17.10 20.19
C ALA A 105 17.09 16.70 18.92
N THR A 106 18.39 17.01 18.90
CA THR A 106 19.27 16.59 17.81
C THR A 106 19.55 15.10 18.02
N ILE A 107 18.72 14.26 17.45
CA ILE A 107 18.93 12.81 17.50
C ILE A 107 20.04 12.53 16.48
N ILE A 108 21.24 12.29 16.98
CA ILE A 108 22.38 11.87 16.14
C ILE A 108 22.24 10.37 15.88
N ASN A 109 22.24 10.01 14.61
CA ASN A 109 22.29 8.57 14.25
C ASN A 109 23.73 8.06 14.59
N PRO A 110 23.86 7.02 15.42
CA PRO A 110 25.17 6.47 15.77
C PRO A 110 25.85 5.73 14.61
N LEU A 111 25.11 5.46 13.54
CA LEU A 111 25.64 4.74 12.38
C LEU A 111 26.38 5.67 11.40
N PRO A 112 27.52 5.25 10.82
CA PRO A 112 28.20 6.01 9.80
C PRO A 112 27.33 6.13 8.53
N ARG A 113 27.48 7.27 7.84
CA ARG A 113 26.63 7.65 6.67
C ARG A 113 26.57 6.56 5.60
N ASN A 114 27.66 5.88 5.30
CA ASN A 114 27.71 4.81 4.31
C ASN A 114 26.82 3.63 4.69
N LYS A 115 26.79 3.23 5.97
CA LYS A 115 25.91 2.17 6.46
C LYS A 115 24.43 2.58 6.40
N VAL A 116 24.12 3.85 6.70
CA VAL A 116 22.74 4.38 6.59
C VAL A 116 22.30 4.37 5.14
N VAL A 117 23.12 4.85 4.20
CA VAL A 117 22.80 4.84 2.77
C VAL A 117 22.59 3.41 2.28
N LEU A 118 23.48 2.48 2.62
CA LEU A 118 23.34 1.07 2.25
C LEU A 118 22.02 0.47 2.79
N ALA A 119 21.72 0.70 4.06
CA ALA A 119 20.48 0.20 4.67
C ALA A 119 19.23 0.76 4.00
N VAL A 120 19.18 2.06 3.73
CA VAL A 120 18.07 2.70 3.03
C VAL A 120 17.93 2.17 1.60
N SER A 121 19.04 1.96 0.88
CA SER A 121 19.01 1.38 -0.47
C SER A 121 18.47 -0.05 -0.46
N ILE A 122 18.89 -0.88 0.49
CA ILE A 122 18.32 -2.24 0.66
C ILE A 122 16.82 -2.17 0.92
N LEU A 123 16.35 -1.29 1.82
CA LEU A 123 14.93 -1.14 2.12
C LEU A 123 14.14 -0.66 0.89
N LEU A 124 14.70 0.20 0.05
CA LEU A 124 14.08 0.62 -1.21
C LEU A 124 13.96 -0.53 -2.21
N ILE A 125 15.01 -1.35 -2.36
CA ILE A 125 14.98 -2.55 -3.22
C ILE A 125 13.92 -3.54 -2.74
N LEU A 126 13.79 -3.73 -1.43
CA LEU A 126 12.76 -4.60 -0.86
C LEU A 126 11.34 -4.06 -1.11
N ILE A 127 11.13 -2.76 -1.00
CA ILE A 127 9.85 -2.14 -1.36
C ILE A 127 9.58 -2.27 -2.86
N PHE A 128 10.57 -2.03 -3.70
CA PHE A 128 10.45 -2.24 -5.15
C PHE A 128 9.93 -3.65 -5.47
N SER A 129 10.63 -4.67 -4.98
CA SER A 129 10.25 -6.07 -5.21
C SER A 129 8.81 -6.36 -4.75
N LYS A 130 8.43 -5.88 -3.56
CA LYS A 130 7.10 -6.09 -2.99
C LYS A 130 6.00 -5.39 -3.78
N TYR A 131 6.20 -4.13 -4.14
CA TYR A 131 5.19 -3.35 -4.86
C TYR A 131 5.07 -3.76 -6.31
N PHE A 132 6.16 -4.18 -6.93
CA PHE A 132 6.12 -4.77 -8.27
C PHE A 132 5.28 -6.04 -8.28
N TYR A 133 5.49 -6.93 -7.31
CA TYR A 133 4.70 -8.15 -7.16
C TYR A 133 3.23 -7.86 -6.78
N MET A 134 3.01 -6.91 -5.88
CA MET A 134 1.65 -6.46 -5.51
C MET A 134 0.90 -5.92 -6.73
N ALA A 135 1.55 -5.10 -7.55
CA ALA A 135 0.98 -4.55 -8.76
C ALA A 135 0.66 -5.64 -9.80
N SER A 136 1.51 -6.67 -9.91
CA SER A 136 1.24 -7.83 -10.76
C SER A 136 -0.09 -8.49 -10.38
N ILE A 137 -0.28 -8.84 -9.11
CA ILE A 137 -1.52 -9.47 -8.67
C ILE A 137 -2.70 -8.49 -8.80
N SER A 138 -2.60 -7.28 -8.28
CA SER A 138 -3.73 -6.35 -8.27
C SER A 138 -4.21 -5.94 -9.67
N SER A 139 -3.32 -5.92 -10.66
CA SER A 139 -3.67 -5.53 -12.03
C SER A 139 -4.09 -6.70 -12.92
N TYR A 140 -3.49 -7.87 -12.73
CA TYR A 140 -3.65 -9.00 -13.68
C TYR A 140 -4.37 -10.22 -13.10
N TYR A 141 -4.61 -10.29 -11.81
CA TYR A 141 -5.22 -11.45 -11.16
C TYR A 141 -6.62 -11.77 -11.67
N THR A 142 -7.45 -10.75 -11.91
CA THR A 142 -8.80 -10.94 -12.46
C THR A 142 -8.75 -11.52 -13.86
N PHE A 143 -7.86 -11.04 -14.71
CA PHE A 143 -7.67 -11.59 -16.07
C PHE A 143 -7.17 -13.03 -16.01
N TYR A 144 -6.18 -13.33 -15.18
CA TYR A 144 -5.69 -14.68 -14.96
C TYR A 144 -6.79 -15.66 -14.53
N LEU A 145 -7.65 -15.24 -13.58
CA LEU A 145 -8.75 -16.08 -13.12
C LEU A 145 -9.80 -16.33 -14.19
N MET A 146 -10.12 -15.31 -14.98
CA MET A 146 -11.07 -15.42 -16.08
C MET A 146 -10.53 -16.33 -17.19
N GLN A 147 -9.27 -16.18 -17.56
CA GLN A 147 -8.65 -16.92 -18.65
C GLN A 147 -8.36 -18.38 -18.27
N LYS A 148 -7.73 -18.60 -17.10
CA LYS A 148 -7.32 -19.95 -16.70
C LYS A 148 -8.48 -20.81 -16.19
N PHE A 149 -9.44 -20.21 -15.50
CA PHE A 149 -10.51 -20.95 -14.80
C PHE A 149 -11.91 -20.62 -15.33
N GLY A 150 -12.05 -19.75 -16.32
CA GLY A 150 -13.34 -19.39 -16.89
C GLY A 150 -14.28 -18.63 -15.95
N LEU A 151 -13.75 -17.92 -14.94
CA LEU A 151 -14.58 -17.20 -13.98
C LEU A 151 -15.30 -16.01 -14.64
N SER A 152 -16.50 -15.71 -14.14
CA SER A 152 -17.17 -14.45 -14.45
C SER A 152 -16.38 -13.26 -13.85
N ILE A 153 -16.53 -12.08 -14.45
CA ILE A 153 -15.93 -10.82 -13.94
C ILE A 153 -16.27 -10.63 -12.46
N GLN A 154 -17.52 -10.88 -12.06
CA GLN A 154 -17.98 -10.71 -10.69
C GLN A 154 -17.21 -11.63 -9.73
N ASN A 155 -17.07 -12.92 -10.05
CA ASN A 155 -16.35 -13.87 -9.21
C ASN A 155 -14.86 -13.55 -9.16
N ALA A 156 -14.25 -13.14 -10.27
CA ALA A 156 -12.85 -12.72 -10.30
C ALA A 156 -12.60 -11.48 -9.43
N GLN A 157 -13.51 -10.51 -9.42
CA GLN A 157 -13.43 -9.33 -8.54
C GLN A 157 -13.58 -9.69 -7.05
N LEU A 158 -14.40 -10.69 -6.71
CA LEU A 158 -14.51 -11.18 -5.33
C LEU A 158 -13.21 -11.85 -4.85
N HIS A 159 -12.52 -12.56 -5.71
CA HIS A 159 -11.19 -13.12 -5.39
C HIS A 159 -10.15 -12.01 -5.20
N LEU A 160 -10.17 -10.97 -6.05
CA LEU A 160 -9.31 -9.80 -5.88
C LEU A 160 -9.62 -9.05 -4.58
N PHE A 161 -10.90 -8.89 -4.24
CA PHE A 161 -11.31 -8.35 -2.94
C PHE A 161 -10.70 -9.15 -1.78
N ALA A 162 -10.81 -10.49 -1.82
CA ALA A 162 -10.28 -11.35 -0.76
C ALA A 162 -8.75 -11.19 -0.60
N PHE A 163 -8.02 -11.10 -1.71
CA PHE A 163 -6.58 -10.81 -1.71
C PHE A 163 -6.27 -9.46 -1.05
N LEU A 164 -6.92 -8.38 -1.52
CA LEU A 164 -6.67 -7.03 -1.01
C LEU A 164 -7.14 -6.85 0.44
N PHE A 165 -8.19 -7.55 0.85
CA PHE A 165 -8.62 -7.60 2.24
C PHE A 165 -7.58 -8.29 3.13
N ALA A 166 -6.98 -9.39 2.65
CA ALA A 166 -5.87 -10.05 3.34
C ALA A 166 -4.63 -9.14 3.45
N VAL A 167 -4.36 -8.32 2.43
CA VAL A 167 -3.34 -7.26 2.46
C VAL A 167 -3.63 -6.27 3.60
N ALA A 168 -4.87 -5.80 3.73
CA ALA A 168 -5.27 -4.92 4.82
C ALA A 168 -5.08 -5.60 6.19
N ALA A 169 -5.53 -6.84 6.34
CA ALA A 169 -5.38 -7.62 7.58
C ALA A 169 -3.91 -7.85 7.97
N GLY A 170 -3.07 -8.21 7.00
CA GLY A 170 -1.63 -8.39 7.20
C GLY A 170 -0.94 -7.11 7.67
N THR A 171 -1.37 -5.96 7.15
CA THR A 171 -0.86 -4.65 7.56
C THR A 171 -1.16 -4.34 9.03
N VAL A 172 -2.35 -4.73 9.55
CA VAL A 172 -2.71 -4.54 10.96
C VAL A 172 -1.69 -5.20 11.89
N ILE A 173 -1.27 -6.41 11.55
CA ILE A 173 -0.45 -7.25 12.42
C ILE A 173 1.02 -6.86 12.33
N GLY A 174 1.50 -6.51 11.14
CA GLY A 174 2.92 -6.30 10.89
C GLY A 174 3.57 -5.20 11.71
N GLY A 175 2.90 -4.08 11.93
CA GLY A 175 3.44 -2.98 12.72
C GLY A 175 3.60 -3.31 14.20
N PRO A 176 2.54 -3.73 14.90
CA PRO A 176 2.62 -4.13 16.31
C PRO A 176 3.62 -5.27 16.57
N VAL A 177 3.68 -6.25 15.66
CA VAL A 177 4.66 -7.33 15.73
C VAL A 177 6.08 -6.78 15.57
N GLY A 178 6.30 -5.87 14.61
CA GLY A 178 7.58 -5.20 14.43
C GLY A 178 8.01 -4.35 15.62
N ASP A 179 7.06 -3.72 16.32
CA ASP A 179 7.35 -2.97 17.56
C ASP A 179 7.78 -3.90 18.72
N LYS A 180 7.28 -5.15 18.76
CA LYS A 180 7.57 -6.12 19.83
C LYS A 180 8.83 -6.96 19.59
N ILE A 181 8.93 -7.59 18.43
CA ILE A 181 10.01 -8.56 18.12
C ILE A 181 11.15 -7.95 17.33
N GLY A 182 10.97 -6.72 16.84
CA GLY A 182 11.94 -6.01 16.00
C GLY A 182 11.57 -6.04 14.51
N ARG A 183 11.76 -4.90 13.85
CA ARG A 183 11.35 -4.66 12.44
C ARG A 183 12.06 -5.59 11.47
N LYS A 184 13.32 -5.91 11.72
CA LYS A 184 14.14 -6.79 10.89
C LYS A 184 13.48 -8.17 10.72
N TYR A 185 12.97 -8.75 11.79
CA TYR A 185 12.36 -10.09 11.75
C TYR A 185 11.04 -10.11 10.95
N VAL A 186 10.23 -9.05 11.07
CA VAL A 186 8.99 -8.92 10.27
C VAL A 186 9.34 -8.78 8.78
N ILE A 187 10.37 -8.01 8.44
CA ILE A 187 10.82 -7.84 7.06
C ILE A 187 11.28 -9.20 6.48
N TRP A 188 12.15 -9.92 7.19
CA TRP A 188 12.62 -11.24 6.77
C TRP A 188 11.46 -12.24 6.63
N GLY A 189 10.60 -12.33 7.65
CA GLY A 189 9.44 -13.23 7.65
C GLY A 189 8.49 -12.94 6.48
N SER A 190 8.30 -11.67 6.13
CA SER A 190 7.45 -11.29 5.01
C SER A 190 8.04 -11.64 3.63
N ILE A 191 9.35 -11.59 3.47
CA ILE A 191 9.99 -11.88 2.18
C ILE A 191 10.18 -13.38 1.99
N LEU A 192 10.80 -14.04 2.95
CA LEU A 192 11.04 -15.48 2.86
C LEU A 192 9.76 -16.30 3.04
N GLY A 193 8.86 -15.83 3.89
CA GLY A 193 7.60 -16.51 4.15
C GLY A 193 6.61 -16.50 2.97
N VAL A 194 6.70 -15.51 2.08
CA VAL A 194 5.81 -15.47 0.90
C VAL A 194 6.33 -16.35 -0.24
N ALA A 195 7.64 -16.60 -0.32
CA ALA A 195 8.27 -17.28 -1.43
C ALA A 195 7.69 -18.67 -1.75
N PRO A 196 7.49 -19.61 -0.79
CA PRO A 196 6.97 -20.93 -1.11
C PRO A 196 5.55 -20.87 -1.69
N PHE A 197 4.69 -20.00 -1.17
CA PHE A 197 3.32 -19.84 -1.66
C PHE A 197 3.27 -19.26 -3.07
N THR A 198 4.17 -18.31 -3.37
CA THR A 198 4.29 -17.70 -4.70
C THR A 198 4.76 -18.73 -5.74
N LEU A 199 5.71 -19.62 -5.39
CA LEU A 199 6.21 -20.64 -6.29
C LEU A 199 5.16 -21.72 -6.60
N ILE A 200 4.27 -22.02 -5.67
CA ILE A 200 3.20 -23.02 -5.84
C ILE A 200 2.01 -22.43 -6.62
N LEU A 201 1.78 -21.13 -6.53
CA LEU A 201 0.60 -20.45 -7.07
C LEU A 201 0.29 -20.78 -8.55
N PRO A 202 1.25 -20.81 -9.48
CA PRO A 202 0.98 -21.11 -10.89
C PRO A 202 0.42 -22.52 -11.15
N TYR A 203 0.70 -23.46 -10.26
CA TYR A 203 0.30 -24.87 -10.37
C TYR A 203 -0.99 -25.21 -9.60
N ALA A 204 -1.56 -24.23 -8.90
CA ALA A 204 -2.69 -24.42 -8.03
C ALA A 204 -4.01 -24.55 -8.81
N SER A 205 -4.96 -25.35 -8.28
CA SER A 205 -6.37 -25.34 -8.68
C SER A 205 -7.05 -24.05 -8.25
N LEU A 206 -8.24 -23.75 -8.75
CA LEU A 206 -8.98 -22.52 -8.40
C LEU A 206 -9.13 -22.32 -6.90
N HIS A 207 -9.53 -23.35 -6.15
CA HIS A 207 -9.68 -23.27 -4.71
C HIS A 207 -8.36 -22.92 -4.02
N TRP A 208 -7.28 -23.62 -4.35
CA TRP A 208 -5.96 -23.35 -3.80
C TRP A 208 -5.38 -22.01 -4.24
N THR A 209 -5.68 -21.57 -5.47
CA THR A 209 -5.31 -20.22 -5.94
C THR A 209 -5.91 -19.14 -5.03
N GLY A 210 -7.19 -19.27 -4.67
CA GLY A 210 -7.84 -18.35 -3.72
C GLY A 210 -7.18 -18.38 -2.33
N VAL A 211 -6.92 -19.55 -1.79
CA VAL A 211 -6.27 -19.70 -0.47
C VAL A 211 -4.85 -19.14 -0.48
N LEU A 212 -4.05 -19.51 -1.49
CA LEU A 212 -2.66 -19.07 -1.61
C LEU A 212 -2.55 -17.55 -1.78
N THR A 213 -3.41 -16.93 -2.58
CA THR A 213 -3.39 -15.47 -2.76
C THR A 213 -3.76 -14.72 -1.48
N VAL A 214 -4.69 -15.22 -0.68
CA VAL A 214 -5.00 -14.67 0.65
C VAL A 214 -3.78 -14.75 1.57
N ILE A 215 -3.11 -15.91 1.64
CA ILE A 215 -1.89 -16.09 2.44
C ILE A 215 -0.77 -15.15 1.95
N ILE A 216 -0.55 -15.08 0.64
CA ILE A 216 0.44 -14.20 0.02
C ILE A 216 0.15 -12.74 0.37
N GLY A 217 -1.08 -12.26 0.18
CA GLY A 217 -1.47 -10.90 0.49
C GLY A 217 -1.22 -10.53 1.95
N PHE A 218 -1.61 -11.42 2.87
CA PHE A 218 -1.42 -11.25 4.30
C PHE A 218 0.06 -11.13 4.68
N ILE A 219 0.90 -12.07 4.24
CA ILE A 219 2.33 -12.10 4.55
C ILE A 219 3.04 -10.92 3.90
N LEU A 220 2.77 -10.66 2.61
CA LEU A 220 3.43 -9.61 1.83
C LEU A 220 3.21 -8.22 2.44
N ALA A 221 1.99 -7.94 2.91
CA ALA A 221 1.63 -6.63 3.44
C ALA A 221 2.18 -6.36 4.84
N SER A 222 2.51 -7.38 5.61
CA SER A 222 2.94 -7.25 7.01
C SER A 222 4.21 -6.41 7.21
N ALA A 223 5.10 -6.34 6.22
CA ALA A 223 6.38 -5.65 6.38
C ALA A 223 6.41 -4.19 5.96
N PHE A 224 5.41 -3.65 5.24
CA PHE A 224 5.51 -2.27 4.74
C PHE A 224 5.68 -1.25 5.87
N SER A 225 4.82 -1.32 6.90
CA SER A 225 4.92 -0.44 8.06
C SER A 225 6.26 -0.60 8.80
N ALA A 226 6.76 -1.84 8.92
CA ALA A 226 8.05 -2.12 9.54
C ALA A 226 9.22 -1.52 8.72
N ILE A 227 9.20 -1.65 7.40
CA ILE A 227 10.22 -1.06 6.50
C ILE A 227 10.22 0.45 6.61
N LEU A 228 9.06 1.08 6.53
CA LEU A 228 8.93 2.54 6.58
C LEU A 228 9.40 3.10 7.91
N VAL A 229 8.96 2.51 9.03
CA VAL A 229 9.38 2.95 10.37
C VAL A 229 10.88 2.74 10.56
N TYR A 230 11.43 1.62 10.10
CA TYR A 230 12.87 1.37 10.17
C TYR A 230 13.67 2.42 9.37
N ALA A 231 13.22 2.77 8.17
CA ALA A 231 13.83 3.84 7.38
C ALA A 231 13.75 5.22 8.08
N GLN A 232 12.61 5.52 8.71
CA GLN A 232 12.45 6.76 9.51
C GLN A 232 13.36 6.80 10.74
N GLU A 233 13.68 5.65 11.34
CA GLU A 233 14.62 5.54 12.46
C GLU A 233 16.08 5.69 12.02
N LEU A 234 16.41 5.23 10.81
CA LEU A 234 17.73 5.43 10.21
C LEU A 234 18.01 6.89 9.84
N LEU A 235 16.99 7.71 9.64
CA LEU A 235 17.13 9.13 9.27
C LEU A 235 16.29 10.01 10.20
N PRO A 236 16.67 10.10 11.49
CA PRO A 236 15.95 10.87 12.48
C PRO A 236 15.89 12.35 12.09
N GLY A 237 14.75 12.99 12.33
CA GLY A 237 14.50 14.40 11.96
C GLY A 237 14.07 14.62 10.50
N ARG A 238 14.11 13.60 9.62
CA ARG A 238 13.72 13.69 8.20
C ARG A 238 12.52 12.82 7.86
N ILE A 239 11.58 12.66 8.78
CA ILE A 239 10.44 11.74 8.67
C ILE A 239 9.61 11.97 7.41
N GLY A 240 9.24 13.23 7.11
CA GLY A 240 8.46 13.57 5.92
C GLY A 240 9.19 13.24 4.62
N MET A 241 10.50 13.53 4.55
CA MET A 241 11.33 13.20 3.39
C MET A 241 11.42 11.68 3.18
N VAL A 242 11.66 10.92 4.25
CA VAL A 242 11.72 9.45 4.19
C VAL A 242 10.37 8.88 3.76
N SER A 243 9.29 9.35 4.37
CA SER A 243 7.94 8.90 3.99
C SER A 243 7.63 9.23 2.53
N GLY A 244 7.95 10.45 2.07
CA GLY A 244 7.79 10.85 0.67
C GLY A 244 8.56 9.97 -0.29
N LEU A 245 9.83 9.69 0.02
CA LEU A 245 10.67 8.80 -0.77
C LEU A 245 10.09 7.38 -0.87
N PHE A 246 9.71 6.79 0.27
CA PHE A 246 9.25 5.40 0.32
C PHE A 246 7.85 5.22 -0.29
N PHE A 247 6.91 6.13 -0.03
CA PHE A 247 5.59 6.09 -0.68
C PHE A 247 5.67 6.41 -2.16
N GLY A 248 6.42 7.46 -2.54
CA GLY A 248 6.60 7.82 -3.94
C GLY A 248 7.24 6.70 -4.74
N PHE A 249 8.27 6.06 -4.17
CA PHE A 249 8.93 4.93 -4.80
C PHE A 249 8.01 3.71 -4.88
N ALA A 250 7.30 3.37 -3.80
CA ALA A 250 6.36 2.26 -3.76
C ALA A 250 5.27 2.38 -4.84
N PHE A 251 4.57 3.50 -4.89
CA PHE A 251 3.49 3.71 -5.86
C PHE A 251 4.01 3.92 -7.29
N GLY A 252 5.13 4.64 -7.44
CA GLY A 252 5.76 4.82 -8.76
C GLY A 252 6.21 3.49 -9.36
N MET A 253 6.85 2.64 -8.56
CA MET A 253 7.31 1.31 -9.00
C MET A 253 6.13 0.35 -9.21
N GLY A 254 5.07 0.46 -8.42
CA GLY A 254 3.83 -0.28 -8.65
C GLY A 254 3.21 0.06 -10.01
N GLY A 255 3.10 1.35 -10.35
CA GLY A 255 2.60 1.81 -11.64
C GLY A 255 3.49 1.39 -12.81
N LEU A 256 4.82 1.56 -12.66
CA LEU A 256 5.79 1.10 -13.66
C LEU A 256 5.71 -0.42 -13.85
N GLY A 257 5.60 -1.18 -12.75
CA GLY A 257 5.45 -2.63 -12.77
C GLY A 257 4.21 -3.07 -13.55
N ALA A 258 3.06 -2.44 -13.29
CA ALA A 258 1.83 -2.73 -14.03
C ALA A 258 2.00 -2.45 -15.54
N ALA A 259 2.63 -1.32 -15.92
CA ALA A 259 2.86 -0.97 -17.32
C ALA A 259 3.81 -1.96 -18.02
N VAL A 260 4.94 -2.31 -17.39
CA VAL A 260 5.92 -3.26 -17.94
C VAL A 260 5.30 -4.65 -18.11
N LEU A 261 4.57 -5.11 -17.09
CA LEU A 261 3.90 -6.41 -17.15
C LEU A 261 2.78 -6.44 -18.21
N GLY A 262 2.08 -5.30 -18.42
CA GLY A 262 1.13 -5.17 -19.53
C GLY A 262 1.77 -5.33 -20.89
N LEU A 263 2.88 -4.65 -21.13
CA LEU A 263 3.64 -4.81 -22.37
C LEU A 263 4.13 -6.23 -22.58
N ILE A 264 4.57 -6.92 -21.52
CA ILE A 264 4.98 -8.34 -21.63
C ILE A 264 3.78 -9.21 -21.95
N ALA A 265 2.64 -9.02 -21.30
CA ALA A 265 1.43 -9.78 -21.54
C ALA A 265 0.95 -9.62 -23.00
N ASP A 266 0.93 -8.40 -23.52
CA ASP A 266 0.55 -8.09 -24.91
C ASP A 266 1.46 -8.78 -25.96
N HIS A 267 2.75 -8.98 -25.63
CA HIS A 267 3.74 -9.61 -26.53
C HIS A 267 3.84 -11.13 -26.38
N THR A 268 3.36 -11.72 -25.29
CA THR A 268 3.54 -13.15 -25.00
C THR A 268 2.28 -14.00 -25.19
N GLU A 269 1.21 -13.43 -25.73
CA GLU A 269 -0.11 -14.09 -25.87
C GLU A 269 -0.63 -14.70 -24.54
N VAL A 270 -0.10 -14.27 -23.42
CA VAL A 270 -0.53 -14.63 -22.06
C VAL A 270 -1.60 -13.65 -21.59
N ALA A 271 -2.29 -13.04 -22.55
CA ALA A 271 -3.42 -12.16 -22.29
C ALA A 271 -4.73 -12.95 -22.19
#